data_88d17cd8da75c06072b33cec00be7bba
#
_entry.id   88d17cd8da75c06072b33cec00be7bba
#
_cell.length_a   1.000
_cell.length_b   1.000
_cell.length_c   1.000
_cell.angle_alpha   90.00
_cell.angle_beta   90.00
_cell.angle_gamma   90.00
#
_symmetry.space_group_name_H-M   'P 1'
#
loop_
_entity.id
_entity.type
_entity.pdbx_description
1 polymer ?
#
loop_
_entity_poly.entity_id
_entity_poly.type
_entity_poly.pdbx_seq_one_letter_code
_entity_poly.pdbx_strand_id
1 'polypeptide(L)'
;RRHTRYIGDWSSDVCSSDLIGIPEKVLPFFNWLLLFNPGAAFSFLAESSGWQRWFFTALGSLACIYIVYMLRKHQDEKLLCVALSLILGGAAGNVLDRLMYGAVVDFIDLHYANWHWPAFNVADSAICIGAVLIIISELRKSFGKTPQSQ
;
A
#
# COMPACT_ATOMS: atom_id res chain seq x y z
N ARG A 1 -3.35 -33.14 -17.44
CA ARG A 1 -3.01 -32.22 -18.56
C ARG A 1 -2.92 -30.84 -17.99
N ARG A 2 -1.69 -30.25 -17.89
CA ARG A 2 -1.44 -28.86 -17.49
C ARG A 2 -1.86 -27.96 -18.65
N HIS A 3 -2.87 -27.14 -18.42
CA HIS A 3 -3.15 -26.00 -19.30
C HIS A 3 -2.18 -24.87 -18.95
N THR A 4 -1.11 -24.73 -19.73
CA THR A 4 -0.31 -23.50 -19.79
C THR A 4 -1.16 -22.45 -20.50
N ARG A 5 -1.79 -21.54 -19.77
CA ARG A 5 -2.37 -20.32 -20.34
C ARG A 5 -1.26 -19.33 -20.65
N TYR A 6 -1.17 -18.93 -21.89
CA TYR A 6 -0.24 -17.90 -22.36
C TYR A 6 -0.66 -16.52 -21.86
N ILE A 7 0.32 -15.72 -21.44
CA ILE A 7 0.21 -14.30 -21.11
C ILE A 7 -0.18 -13.53 -22.35
N GLY A 8 -1.44 -13.47 -22.72
CA GLY A 8 -1.88 -12.76 -23.92
C GLY A 8 -3.39 -12.65 -24.08
N ASP A 9 -4.14 -13.41 -23.32
CA ASP A 9 -5.60 -13.37 -23.40
C ASP A 9 -6.16 -12.52 -22.24
N TRP A 10 -6.07 -11.21 -22.41
CA TRP A 10 -6.74 -10.21 -21.58
C TRP A 10 -8.22 -10.10 -21.97
N SER A 11 -8.84 -11.23 -22.26
CA SER A 11 -10.28 -11.27 -22.44
C SER A 11 -10.97 -11.06 -21.09
N SER A 12 -12.16 -10.55 -21.12
CA SER A 12 -13.04 -10.11 -20.01
C SER A 12 -13.31 -11.17 -18.91
N ASP A 13 -12.73 -12.35 -19.02
CA ASP A 13 -12.88 -13.47 -18.07
C ASP A 13 -11.93 -13.37 -16.86
N VAL A 14 -11.04 -12.37 -16.80
CA VAL A 14 -10.09 -12.16 -15.69
C VAL A 14 -10.79 -11.70 -14.39
N CYS A 15 -12.07 -11.38 -14.46
CA CYS A 15 -12.91 -11.11 -13.27
C CYS A 15 -13.54 -12.36 -12.67
N SER A 16 -13.09 -13.56 -13.06
CA SER A 16 -13.59 -14.82 -12.48
C SER A 16 -13.11 -14.94 -11.03
N SER A 17 -14.05 -15.19 -10.13
CA SER A 17 -13.81 -15.50 -8.71
C SER A 17 -12.83 -16.67 -8.51
N ASP A 18 -12.57 -17.43 -9.55
CA ASP A 18 -11.71 -18.62 -9.55
C ASP A 18 -10.20 -18.30 -9.46
N LEU A 19 -9.81 -17.01 -9.64
CA LEU A 19 -8.40 -16.57 -9.55
C LEU A 19 -8.05 -15.95 -8.18
N ILE A 20 -9.02 -15.76 -7.29
CA ILE A 20 -8.78 -15.18 -5.98
C ILE A 20 -7.94 -16.14 -5.14
N GLY A 21 -6.80 -15.67 -4.66
CA GLY A 21 -5.90 -16.45 -3.81
C GLY A 21 -5.03 -17.48 -4.54
N ILE A 22 -5.09 -17.58 -5.89
CA ILE A 22 -4.23 -18.46 -6.67
C ILE A 22 -3.00 -17.68 -7.16
N PRO A 23 -1.78 -17.99 -6.65
CA PRO A 23 -0.58 -17.29 -7.09
C PRO A 23 -0.18 -17.72 -8.51
N GLU A 24 -0.01 -16.76 -9.40
CA GLU A 24 0.57 -16.96 -10.73
C GLU A 24 2.05 -16.62 -10.68
N LYS A 25 2.90 -17.62 -10.94
CA LYS A 25 4.35 -17.47 -10.87
C LYS A 25 4.86 -16.63 -12.03
N VAL A 26 5.49 -15.49 -11.72
CA VAL A 26 6.13 -14.59 -12.69
C VAL A 26 7.63 -14.73 -12.67
N LEU A 27 8.25 -14.70 -11.47
CA LEU A 27 9.68 -14.85 -11.24
C LEU A 27 9.92 -15.86 -10.11
N PRO A 28 11.17 -16.36 -9.92
CA PRO A 28 11.50 -17.30 -8.85
C PRO A 28 11.21 -16.80 -7.43
N PHE A 29 11.04 -15.49 -7.26
CA PHE A 29 10.82 -14.80 -5.98
C PHE A 29 9.57 -13.92 -5.98
N PHE A 30 8.77 -13.91 -7.07
CA PHE A 30 7.61 -13.04 -7.23
C PHE A 30 6.47 -13.75 -7.94
N ASN A 31 5.28 -13.68 -7.37
CA ASN A 31 4.03 -14.13 -7.96
C ASN A 31 3.05 -12.96 -8.08
N TRP A 32 2.20 -13.00 -9.12
CA TRP A 32 0.94 -12.29 -9.10
C TRP A 32 -0.07 -13.06 -8.25
N LEU A 33 -0.77 -12.33 -7.41
CA LEU A 33 -1.81 -12.87 -6.54
C LEU A 33 -2.98 -11.89 -6.55
N LEU A 34 -4.21 -12.33 -6.56
CA LEU A 34 -5.36 -11.48 -6.33
C LEU A 34 -5.92 -11.78 -4.94
N LEU A 35 -5.74 -10.85 -4.02
CA LEU A 35 -6.21 -10.97 -2.65
C LEU A 35 -6.98 -9.74 -2.23
N PHE A 36 -8.19 -9.92 -1.68
CA PHE A 36 -8.96 -8.84 -1.08
C PHE A 36 -8.65 -8.80 0.43
N ASN A 37 -7.99 -7.72 0.87
CA ASN A 37 -7.54 -7.51 2.23
C ASN A 37 -8.50 -6.58 2.99
N PRO A 38 -9.39 -7.10 3.83
CA PRO A 38 -10.32 -6.28 4.62
C PRO A 38 -9.64 -5.53 5.78
N GLY A 39 -8.33 -5.69 5.98
CA GLY A 39 -7.55 -5.18 7.11
C GLY A 39 -6.89 -6.33 7.89
N ALA A 40 -6.51 -7.41 7.20
CA ALA A 40 -5.98 -8.66 7.78
C ALA A 40 -4.66 -8.51 8.56
N ALA A 41 -3.94 -7.38 8.43
CA ALA A 41 -2.81 -7.07 9.30
C ALA A 41 -3.19 -7.09 10.80
N PHE A 42 -4.48 -7.00 11.09
CA PHE A 42 -5.07 -7.12 12.42
C PHE A 42 -6.01 -8.33 12.46
N SER A 43 -5.46 -9.54 12.39
CA SER A 43 -6.19 -10.82 12.35
C SER A 43 -7.30 -10.95 13.40
N PHE A 44 -7.16 -10.29 14.55
CA PHE A 44 -8.18 -10.24 15.60
C PHE A 44 -9.45 -9.47 15.22
N LEU A 45 -9.41 -8.68 14.13
CA LEU A 45 -10.57 -7.95 13.60
C LEU A 45 -11.20 -8.67 12.39
N ALA A 46 -10.65 -9.79 11.93
CA ALA A 46 -11.07 -10.46 10.70
C ALA A 46 -12.47 -11.11 10.80
N GLU A 47 -12.94 -11.44 12.01
CA GLU A 47 -14.23 -12.12 12.23
C GLU A 47 -15.43 -11.18 12.41
N SER A 48 -15.26 -9.89 12.25
CA SER A 48 -16.28 -8.94 12.61
C SER A 48 -17.10 -8.42 11.42
N SER A 49 -18.31 -7.98 11.68
CA SER A 49 -19.44 -7.63 10.83
C SER A 49 -19.24 -6.55 9.74
N GLY A 50 -18.06 -6.39 9.12
CA GLY A 50 -17.82 -5.46 8.01
C GLY A 50 -17.63 -3.97 8.40
N TRP A 51 -17.65 -3.63 9.68
CA TRP A 51 -17.40 -2.25 10.16
C TRP A 51 -15.95 -1.79 9.88
N GLN A 52 -15.01 -2.75 9.77
CA GLN A 52 -13.59 -2.48 9.50
C GLN A 52 -13.42 -1.67 8.21
N ARG A 53 -14.18 -1.99 7.16
CA ARG A 53 -14.19 -1.23 5.90
C ARG A 53 -14.37 0.25 6.18
N TRP A 54 -15.41 0.60 6.92
CA TRP A 54 -15.75 1.99 7.19
C TRP A 54 -14.77 2.65 8.14
N PHE A 55 -14.28 1.92 9.15
CA PHE A 55 -13.26 2.41 10.06
C PHE A 55 -11.95 2.77 9.32
N PHE A 56 -11.41 1.86 8.53
CA PHE A 56 -10.18 2.12 7.78
C PHE A 56 -10.38 3.14 6.65
N THR A 57 -11.55 3.22 6.05
CA THR A 57 -11.89 4.27 5.09
C THR A 57 -11.90 5.64 5.75
N ALA A 58 -12.55 5.78 6.91
CA ALA A 58 -12.56 7.03 7.66
C ALA A 58 -11.16 7.43 8.12
N LEU A 59 -10.40 6.50 8.69
CA LEU A 59 -9.04 6.73 9.15
C LEU A 59 -8.12 7.17 7.99
N GLY A 60 -8.17 6.47 6.86
CA GLY A 60 -7.40 6.82 5.66
C GLY A 60 -7.80 8.19 5.08
N SER A 61 -9.11 8.50 5.07
CA SER A 61 -9.60 9.81 4.62
C SER A 61 -9.13 10.95 5.53
N LEU A 62 -9.17 10.76 6.85
CA LEU A 62 -8.64 11.75 7.81
C LEU A 62 -7.14 11.93 7.64
N ALA A 63 -6.38 10.84 7.42
CA ALA A 63 -4.96 10.91 7.12
C ALA A 63 -4.69 11.72 5.83
N CYS A 64 -5.46 11.48 4.75
CA CYS A 64 -5.35 12.26 3.51
C CYS A 64 -5.59 13.76 3.74
N ILE A 65 -6.63 14.12 4.49
CA ILE A 65 -6.92 15.52 4.83
C ILE A 65 -5.75 16.15 5.61
N TYR A 66 -5.24 15.44 6.61
CA TYR A 66 -4.10 15.91 7.40
C TYR A 66 -2.84 16.08 6.54
N ILE A 67 -2.56 15.13 5.64
CA ILE A 67 -1.39 15.22 4.76
C ILE A 67 -1.51 16.41 3.79
N VAL A 68 -2.70 16.69 3.27
CA VAL A 68 -2.93 17.90 2.44
C VAL A 68 -2.67 19.17 3.24
N TYR A 69 -3.10 19.22 4.50
CA TYR A 69 -2.77 20.34 5.39
C TYR A 69 -1.25 20.48 5.59
N MET A 70 -0.55 19.38 5.85
CA MET A 70 0.91 19.36 6.03
C MET A 70 1.66 19.81 4.77
N LEU A 71 1.22 19.37 3.59
CA LEU A 71 1.78 19.79 2.30
C LEU A 71 1.67 21.30 2.09
N ARG A 72 0.52 21.89 2.46
CA ARG A 72 0.32 23.34 2.37
C ARG A 72 1.18 24.13 3.37
N LYS A 73 1.43 23.55 4.54
CA LYS A 73 2.21 24.19 5.61
C LYS A 73 3.72 24.15 5.36
N HIS A 74 4.23 23.11 4.67
CA HIS A 74 5.67 22.85 4.50
C HIS A 74 6.09 22.88 3.03
N GLN A 75 5.54 23.80 2.22
CA GLN A 75 5.77 23.88 0.77
C GLN A 75 7.24 24.06 0.39
N ASP A 76 8.03 24.67 1.25
CA ASP A 76 9.44 24.94 1.03
C ASP A 76 10.34 23.71 1.24
N GLU A 77 9.81 22.66 1.88
CA GLU A 77 10.55 21.45 2.23
C GLU A 77 10.37 20.36 1.16
N LYS A 78 11.10 20.47 0.05
CA LYS A 78 10.91 19.61 -1.14
C LYS A 78 10.91 18.11 -0.83
N LEU A 79 11.86 17.63 0.00
CA LEU A 79 11.95 16.20 0.33
C LEU A 79 10.73 15.74 1.15
N LEU A 80 10.30 16.56 2.11
CA LEU A 80 9.11 16.29 2.90
C LEU A 80 7.85 16.31 2.02
N CYS A 81 7.74 17.25 1.09
CA CYS A 81 6.63 17.31 0.14
C CYS A 81 6.55 16.06 -0.75
N VAL A 82 7.68 15.59 -1.27
CA VAL A 82 7.71 14.32 -2.04
C VAL A 82 7.26 13.15 -1.18
N ALA A 83 7.77 13.04 0.03
CA ALA A 83 7.41 11.99 0.97
C ALA A 83 5.91 11.98 1.30
N LEU A 84 5.37 13.14 1.64
CA LEU A 84 3.94 13.32 1.94
C LEU A 84 3.06 13.04 0.72
N SER A 85 3.50 13.41 -0.49
CA SER A 85 2.76 13.13 -1.72
C SER A 85 2.68 11.63 -2.03
N LEU A 86 3.75 10.87 -1.78
CA LEU A 86 3.74 9.41 -1.90
C LEU A 86 2.77 8.76 -0.91
N ILE A 87 2.80 9.21 0.36
CA ILE A 87 1.88 8.70 1.38
C ILE A 87 0.43 9.07 1.02
N LEU A 88 0.19 10.29 0.57
CA LEU A 88 -1.14 10.74 0.15
C LEU A 88 -1.69 9.87 -0.99
N GLY A 89 -0.88 9.63 -2.03
CA GLY A 89 -1.27 8.80 -3.17
C GLY A 89 -1.60 7.36 -2.75
N GLY A 90 -0.74 6.75 -1.93
CA GLY A 90 -0.98 5.41 -1.41
C GLY A 90 -2.20 5.32 -0.49
N ALA A 91 -2.35 6.26 0.44
CA ALA A 91 -3.51 6.29 1.33
C ALA A 91 -4.82 6.50 0.56
N ALA A 92 -4.82 7.41 -0.42
CA ALA A 92 -5.98 7.65 -1.29
C ALA A 92 -6.34 6.41 -2.13
N GLY A 93 -5.34 5.71 -2.68
CA GLY A 93 -5.53 4.44 -3.41
C GLY A 93 -6.22 3.40 -2.53
N ASN A 94 -5.69 3.15 -1.34
CA ASN A 94 -6.26 2.18 -0.40
C ASN A 94 -7.65 2.59 0.13
N VAL A 95 -7.97 3.89 0.17
CA VAL A 95 -9.33 4.39 0.48
C VAL A 95 -10.28 4.10 -0.69
N LEU A 96 -9.84 4.37 -1.92
CA LEU A 96 -10.63 4.10 -3.13
C LEU A 96 -10.96 2.61 -3.27
N ASP A 97 -9.98 1.73 -3.07
CA ASP A 97 -10.21 0.28 -3.10
C ASP A 97 -11.30 -0.13 -2.10
N ARG A 98 -11.23 0.39 -0.87
CA ARG A 98 -12.26 0.10 0.16
C ARG A 98 -13.63 0.63 -0.21
N LEU A 99 -13.71 1.78 -0.88
CA LEU A 99 -14.98 2.34 -1.34
C LEU A 99 -15.57 1.55 -2.51
N MET A 100 -14.73 1.07 -3.43
CA MET A 100 -15.16 0.34 -4.63
C MET A 100 -15.42 -1.15 -4.34
N TYR A 101 -14.48 -1.80 -3.68
CA TYR A 101 -14.46 -3.27 -3.52
C TYR A 101 -14.75 -3.74 -2.09
N GLY A 102 -14.79 -2.84 -1.12
CA GLY A 102 -15.00 -3.19 0.28
C GLY A 102 -13.72 -3.62 1.02
N ALA A 103 -12.63 -3.83 0.29
CA ALA A 103 -11.33 -4.29 0.78
C ALA A 103 -10.22 -3.65 -0.06
N VAL A 104 -8.99 -3.66 0.43
CA VAL A 104 -7.82 -3.31 -0.38
C VAL A 104 -7.46 -4.47 -1.28
N VAL A 105 -7.08 -4.20 -2.52
CA VAL A 105 -6.65 -5.20 -3.48
C VAL A 105 -5.14 -5.34 -3.40
N ASP A 106 -4.68 -6.48 -2.85
CA ASP A 106 -3.26 -6.83 -2.77
C ASP A 106 -2.93 -7.82 -3.89
N PHE A 107 -1.83 -7.58 -4.61
CA PHE A 107 -1.51 -8.36 -5.79
C PHE A 107 -0.02 -8.71 -5.95
N ILE A 108 0.83 -8.25 -5.05
CA ILE A 108 2.28 -8.53 -5.04
C ILE A 108 2.55 -9.56 -3.95
N ASP A 109 2.97 -10.77 -4.35
CA ASP A 109 3.43 -11.82 -3.45
C ASP A 109 4.94 -12.03 -3.66
N LEU A 110 5.73 -11.58 -2.70
CA LEU A 110 7.18 -11.80 -2.67
C LEU A 110 7.49 -13.02 -1.80
N HIS A 111 8.31 -13.93 -2.31
CA HIS A 111 8.67 -15.13 -1.58
C HIS A 111 10.14 -15.53 -1.76
N TYR A 112 10.67 -16.21 -0.75
CA TYR A 112 11.96 -16.86 -0.81
C TYR A 112 11.85 -18.29 -0.25
N ALA A 113 12.09 -19.28 -1.08
CA ALA A 113 11.80 -20.69 -0.80
C ALA A 113 10.31 -20.87 -0.38
N ASN A 114 10.06 -21.36 0.83
CA ASN A 114 8.72 -21.56 1.40
C ASN A 114 8.23 -20.40 2.28
N TRP A 115 9.00 -19.33 2.36
CA TRP A 115 8.59 -18.16 3.15
C TRP A 115 8.02 -17.07 2.24
N HIS A 116 6.81 -16.61 2.55
CA HIS A 116 6.11 -15.56 1.82
C HIS A 116 6.04 -14.30 2.68
N TRP A 117 6.34 -13.16 2.07
CA TRP A 117 6.00 -11.86 2.63
C TRP A 117 4.47 -11.67 2.51
N PRO A 118 3.81 -11.05 3.51
CA PRO A 118 2.39 -10.72 3.36
C PRO A 118 2.14 -9.98 2.05
N ALA A 119 1.11 -10.40 1.31
CA ALA A 119 0.77 -9.76 0.04
C ALA A 119 0.48 -8.26 0.24
N PHE A 120 0.86 -7.45 -0.73
CA PHE A 120 0.71 -6.00 -0.69
C PHE A 120 0.47 -5.44 -2.09
N ASN A 121 0.33 -4.11 -2.19
CA ASN A 121 0.12 -3.40 -3.45
C ASN A 121 1.07 -2.21 -3.62
N VAL A 122 0.95 -1.51 -4.75
CA VAL A 122 1.79 -0.34 -5.05
C VAL A 122 1.50 0.82 -4.09
N ALA A 123 0.26 0.96 -3.60
CA ALA A 123 -0.10 2.00 -2.64
C ALA A 123 0.65 1.82 -1.30
N ASP A 124 0.76 0.58 -0.81
CA ASP A 124 1.51 0.26 0.40
C ASP A 124 3.01 0.53 0.22
N SER A 125 3.55 0.20 -0.96
CA SER A 125 4.93 0.54 -1.33
C SER A 125 5.17 2.05 -1.30
N ALA A 126 4.26 2.83 -1.84
CA ALA A 126 4.35 4.29 -1.84
C ALA A 126 4.28 4.87 -0.42
N ILE A 127 3.41 4.33 0.44
CA ILE A 127 3.33 4.71 1.86
C ILE A 127 4.65 4.39 2.57
N CYS A 128 5.18 3.19 2.40
CA CYS A 128 6.45 2.78 3.03
C CYS A 128 7.63 3.66 2.57
N ILE A 129 7.77 3.90 1.26
CA ILE A 129 8.82 4.77 0.71
C ILE A 129 8.66 6.19 1.26
N GLY A 130 7.45 6.73 1.28
CA GLY A 130 7.16 8.04 1.83
C GLY A 130 7.53 8.15 3.31
N ALA A 131 7.20 7.13 4.12
CA ALA A 131 7.58 7.09 5.53
C ALA A 131 9.11 7.11 5.73
N VAL A 132 9.85 6.32 4.95
CA VAL A 132 11.33 6.34 4.97
C VAL A 132 11.87 7.70 4.59
N LEU A 133 11.31 8.37 3.58
CA LEU A 133 11.73 9.70 3.16
C LEU A 133 11.44 10.76 4.23
N ILE A 134 10.35 10.65 5.00
CA ILE A 134 10.12 11.53 6.16
C ILE A 134 11.22 11.38 7.18
N ILE A 135 11.58 10.14 7.55
CA ILE A 135 12.66 9.86 8.49
C ILE A 135 13.97 10.48 8.00
N ILE A 136 14.31 10.30 6.73
CA ILE A 136 15.52 10.89 6.13
C ILE A 136 15.46 12.41 6.18
N SER A 137 14.30 13.02 5.91
CA SER A 137 14.12 14.48 5.96
C SER A 137 14.38 15.03 7.37
N GLU A 138 13.82 14.37 8.39
CA GLU A 138 13.99 14.81 9.78
C GLU A 138 15.41 14.59 10.29
N LEU A 139 16.05 13.48 9.93
CA LEU A 139 17.46 13.23 10.26
C LEU A 139 18.38 14.30 9.64
N ARG A 140 18.17 14.66 8.37
CA ARG A 140 18.93 15.74 7.71
C ARG A 140 18.79 17.07 8.42
N LYS A 141 17.58 17.43 8.89
CA LYS A 141 17.36 18.65 9.67
C LYS A 141 18.08 18.60 11.02
N SER A 142 18.08 17.46 11.68
CA SER A 142 18.73 17.27 12.98
C SER A 142 20.26 17.40 12.88
N PHE A 143 20.87 16.76 11.88
CA PHE A 143 22.33 16.82 11.68
C PHE A 143 22.80 18.13 11.03
N GLY A 144 21.92 18.85 10.31
CA GLY A 144 22.24 20.14 9.69
C GLY A 144 22.23 21.33 10.67
N LYS A 145 21.69 21.17 11.88
CA LYS A 145 21.78 22.15 12.97
C LYS A 145 23.08 21.93 13.75
N THR A 146 24.21 22.38 13.19
CA THR A 146 25.45 22.55 13.97
C THR A 146 25.18 23.55 15.10
N PRO A 147 25.53 23.23 16.37
CA PRO A 147 25.41 24.22 17.45
C PRO A 147 26.27 25.44 17.08
N GLN A 148 25.66 26.59 16.89
CA GLN A 148 26.40 27.83 16.90
C GLN A 148 26.93 28.01 18.32
N SER A 149 28.23 27.84 18.49
CA SER A 149 28.95 28.18 19.72
C SER A 149 28.67 29.64 20.07
N GLN A 150 28.01 29.84 21.19
CA GLN A 150 27.93 31.14 21.88
C GLN A 150 29.31 31.52 22.42
#